data_025477570412d3a52d3b39f9a6655db2
#
_entry.id   025477570412d3a52d3b39f9a6655db2
#
_cell.length_a   1.000
_cell.length_b   1.000
_cell.length_c   1.000
_cell.angle_alpha   90.00
_cell.angle_beta   90.00
_cell.angle_gamma   90.00
#
_symmetry.space_group_name_H-M   'P 1'
#
loop_
_entity.id
_entity.type
_entity.pdbx_description
1 polymer ?
#
loop_
_entity_poly.entity_id
_entity_poly.type
_entity_poly.pdbx_seq_one_letter_code
_entity_poly.pdbx_strand_id
1 'polypeptide(L)'
;FVLDTNVLMHDPMSLFRFEEHDIYLPMITLEELDGHKKGMTEVARNVRQVSRDLDALAASLQQHTLEEMAQGLPLDGTGHREAGGKLFFQTQLLDTPLPQGLPQGKADNQILGVVQALKTQQPEREVVLVSKDINMRIKARALGLAAEDYRNDKTLEDSDLLYTGVQALPADFWERHGKTMESWQQGGATFYRITGPSVPTLMV
;
A
#
# COMPACT_ATOMS: atom_id res chain seq x y z
N PHE A 1 1.34 12.80 8.62
CA PHE A 1 2.12 11.57 8.64
C PHE A 1 3.08 11.51 7.46
N VAL A 2 4.29 10.99 7.66
CA VAL A 2 5.24 10.68 6.58
C VAL A 2 5.21 9.17 6.37
N LEU A 3 4.87 8.72 5.17
CA LEU A 3 4.77 7.29 4.88
C LEU A 3 6.07 6.75 4.28
N ASP A 4 6.52 5.65 4.85
CA ASP A 4 7.58 4.82 4.29
C ASP A 4 7.04 3.97 3.12
N THR A 5 7.88 3.69 2.15
CA THR A 5 7.54 2.93 0.94
C THR A 5 6.93 1.56 1.26
N ASN A 6 7.41 0.89 2.32
CA ASN A 6 6.92 -0.42 2.72
C ASN A 6 5.44 -0.42 3.16
N VAL A 7 4.91 0.71 3.66
CA VAL A 7 3.49 0.86 4.00
C VAL A 7 2.64 0.78 2.73
N LEU A 8 3.00 1.53 1.70
CA LEU A 8 2.31 1.56 0.41
C LEU A 8 2.40 0.21 -0.34
N MET A 9 3.56 -0.46 -0.23
CA MET A 9 3.76 -1.79 -0.81
C MET A 9 2.92 -2.86 -0.11
N HIS A 10 2.66 -2.68 1.19
CA HIS A 10 1.86 -3.61 1.99
C HIS A 10 0.35 -3.38 1.79
N ASP A 11 -0.09 -2.12 1.84
CA ASP A 11 -1.50 -1.74 1.69
C ASP A 11 -1.62 -0.53 0.75
N PRO A 12 -2.09 -0.70 -0.50
CA PRO A 12 -2.24 0.41 -1.43
C PRO A 12 -3.28 1.43 -0.98
N MET A 13 -4.25 1.01 -0.14
CA MET A 13 -5.27 1.89 0.40
C MET A 13 -4.78 2.73 1.58
N SER A 14 -3.54 2.52 2.04
CA SER A 14 -2.99 3.25 3.19
C SER A 14 -3.02 4.77 3.02
N LEU A 15 -2.91 5.29 1.79
CA LEU A 15 -3.04 6.72 1.50
C LEU A 15 -4.36 7.33 2.01
N PHE A 16 -5.43 6.53 2.07
CA PHE A 16 -6.78 6.99 2.39
C PHE A 16 -7.25 6.62 3.81
N ARG A 17 -6.36 6.07 4.65
CA ARG A 17 -6.73 5.54 5.97
C ARG A 17 -6.32 6.41 7.14
N PHE A 18 -5.84 7.62 6.87
CA PHE A 18 -5.42 8.55 7.91
C PHE A 18 -6.44 9.66 8.20
N GLU A 19 -7.69 9.42 7.81
CA GLU A 19 -8.85 10.28 8.09
C GLU A 19 -8.58 11.75 7.72
N GLU A 20 -8.64 12.66 8.69
CA GLU A 20 -8.43 14.11 8.50
C GLU A 20 -6.95 14.50 8.42
N HIS A 21 -6.04 13.56 8.60
CA HIS A 21 -4.61 13.87 8.69
C HIS A 21 -3.95 13.96 7.31
N ASP A 22 -3.01 14.90 7.23
CA ASP A 22 -2.20 15.09 6.02
C ASP A 22 -1.14 14.00 5.88
N ILE A 23 -0.96 13.56 4.64
CA ILE A 23 0.07 12.59 4.23
C ILE A 23 1.19 13.31 3.48
N TYR A 24 2.41 13.01 3.83
CA TYR A 24 3.60 13.52 3.16
C TYR A 24 4.40 12.37 2.56
N LEU A 25 4.63 12.41 1.25
CA LEU A 25 5.43 11.41 0.53
C LEU A 25 6.80 11.98 0.14
N PRO A 26 7.89 11.43 0.69
CA PRO A 26 9.23 11.70 0.20
C PRO A 26 9.38 11.29 -1.27
N MET A 27 10.11 12.07 -2.08
CA MET A 27 10.33 11.73 -3.50
C MET A 27 11.01 10.38 -3.69
N ILE A 28 11.90 10.00 -2.78
CA ILE A 28 12.56 8.68 -2.81
C ILE A 28 11.56 7.53 -2.71
N THR A 29 10.43 7.73 -2.04
CA THR A 29 9.34 6.73 -1.98
C THR A 29 8.79 6.44 -3.37
N LEU A 30 8.62 7.44 -4.22
CA LEU A 30 8.14 7.25 -5.59
C LEU A 30 9.15 6.48 -6.46
N GLU A 31 10.44 6.74 -6.28
CA GLU A 31 11.51 6.02 -6.99
C GLU A 31 11.56 4.55 -6.57
N GLU A 32 11.44 4.27 -5.28
CA GLU A 32 11.38 2.89 -4.78
C GLU A 32 10.15 2.14 -5.29
N LEU A 33 8.97 2.79 -5.29
CA LEU A 33 7.76 2.22 -5.86
C LEU A 33 7.97 1.87 -7.34
N ASP A 34 8.63 2.73 -8.12
CA ASP A 34 8.91 2.46 -9.53
C ASP A 34 9.75 1.21 -9.73
N GLY A 35 10.75 1.00 -8.89
CA GLY A 35 11.58 -0.20 -8.88
C GLY A 35 10.81 -1.51 -8.63
N HIS A 36 9.66 -1.46 -7.95
CA HIS A 36 8.86 -2.63 -7.57
C HIS A 36 7.62 -2.89 -8.43
N LYS A 37 7.39 -2.11 -9.49
CA LYS A 37 6.21 -2.26 -10.39
C LYS A 37 6.20 -3.55 -11.21
N LYS A 38 7.36 -4.19 -11.39
CA LYS A 38 7.53 -5.33 -12.31
C LYS A 38 7.15 -6.66 -11.64
N GLY A 39 6.56 -7.56 -12.45
CA GLY A 39 6.23 -8.92 -12.01
C GLY A 39 4.77 -9.09 -11.59
N MET A 40 4.46 -10.31 -11.09
CA MET A 40 3.11 -10.75 -10.73
C MET A 40 2.91 -10.91 -9.21
N THR A 41 3.86 -10.46 -8.42
CA THR A 41 3.79 -10.53 -6.95
C THR A 41 2.68 -9.60 -6.41
N GLU A 42 2.23 -9.86 -5.19
CA GLU A 42 1.27 -8.99 -4.50
C GLU A 42 1.84 -7.57 -4.36
N VAL A 43 3.11 -7.46 -3.96
CA VAL A 43 3.81 -6.18 -3.87
C VAL A 43 3.74 -5.40 -5.18
N ALA A 44 4.04 -6.04 -6.32
CA ALA A 44 3.99 -5.38 -7.63
C ALA A 44 2.56 -4.94 -8.00
N ARG A 45 1.53 -5.71 -7.61
CA ARG A 45 0.13 -5.30 -7.79
C ARG A 45 -0.24 -4.09 -6.95
N ASN A 46 0.14 -4.11 -5.66
CA ASN A 46 -0.08 -3.00 -4.73
C ASN A 46 0.59 -1.73 -5.23
N VAL A 47 1.86 -1.81 -5.64
CA VAL A 47 2.60 -0.67 -6.20
C VAL A 47 1.93 -0.09 -7.45
N ARG A 48 1.45 -0.94 -8.36
CA ARG A 48 0.69 -0.46 -9.54
C ARG A 48 -0.62 0.21 -9.14
N GLN A 49 -1.29 -0.26 -8.08
CA GLN A 49 -2.50 0.38 -7.57
C GLN A 49 -2.17 1.75 -6.98
N VAL A 50 -1.22 1.83 -6.06
CA VAL A 50 -0.73 3.11 -5.49
C VAL A 50 -0.37 4.10 -6.60
N SER A 51 0.35 3.65 -7.63
CA SER A 51 0.73 4.54 -8.73
C SER A 51 -0.47 5.09 -9.51
N ARG A 52 -1.53 4.27 -9.71
CA ARG A 52 -2.77 4.74 -10.33
C ARG A 52 -3.51 5.73 -9.46
N ASP A 53 -3.55 5.49 -8.14
CA ASP A 53 -4.24 6.38 -7.21
C ASP A 53 -3.52 7.73 -7.09
N LEU A 54 -2.19 7.72 -7.07
CA LEU A 54 -1.38 8.94 -7.09
C LEU A 54 -1.56 9.73 -8.41
N ASP A 55 -1.61 9.03 -9.54
CA ASP A 55 -1.87 9.66 -10.85
C ASP A 55 -3.28 10.26 -10.90
N ALA A 56 -4.29 9.56 -10.40
CA ALA A 56 -5.67 10.05 -10.31
C ALA A 56 -5.79 11.28 -9.40
N LEU A 57 -5.09 11.29 -8.25
CA LEU A 57 -5.04 12.45 -7.36
C LEU A 57 -4.37 13.64 -8.05
N ALA A 58 -3.24 13.42 -8.74
CA ALA A 58 -2.56 14.47 -9.48
C ALA A 58 -3.40 15.01 -10.65
N ALA A 59 -4.13 14.13 -11.35
CA ALA A 59 -5.03 14.52 -12.44
C ALA A 59 -6.23 15.37 -11.98
N SER A 60 -6.54 15.39 -10.69
CA SER A 60 -7.60 16.26 -10.13
C SER A 60 -7.23 17.74 -10.08
N LEU A 61 -5.95 18.09 -10.23
CA LEU A 61 -5.50 19.48 -10.30
C LEU A 61 -5.99 20.18 -11.56
N GLN A 62 -6.40 21.43 -11.43
CA GLN A 62 -6.94 22.21 -12.55
C GLN A 62 -5.86 22.74 -13.49
N GLN A 63 -4.75 23.21 -12.96
CA GLN A 63 -3.69 23.88 -13.71
C GLN A 63 -2.36 23.15 -13.69
N HIS A 64 -2.21 22.11 -12.88
CA HIS A 64 -0.96 21.35 -12.69
C HIS A 64 0.26 22.21 -12.36
N THR A 65 0.06 23.31 -11.62
CA THR A 65 1.12 24.22 -11.21
C THR A 65 1.84 23.71 -9.96
N LEU A 66 3.09 24.18 -9.77
CA LEU A 66 3.83 23.91 -8.54
C LEU A 66 3.13 24.48 -7.31
N GLU A 67 2.39 25.57 -7.46
CA GLU A 67 1.64 26.20 -6.36
C GLU A 67 0.45 25.35 -5.94
N GLU A 68 -0.31 24.76 -6.87
CA GLU A 68 -1.36 23.81 -6.55
C GLU A 68 -0.81 22.56 -5.87
N MET A 69 0.29 22.00 -6.40
CA MET A 69 0.98 20.86 -5.78
C MET A 69 1.44 21.16 -4.34
N ALA A 70 1.94 22.39 -4.11
CA ALA A 70 2.40 22.82 -2.79
C ALA A 70 1.26 23.02 -1.77
N GLN A 71 0.03 23.24 -2.25
CA GLN A 71 -1.17 23.32 -1.39
C GLN A 71 -1.68 21.95 -0.94
N GLY A 72 -1.12 20.87 -1.50
CA GLY A 72 -1.51 19.49 -1.24
C GLY A 72 -2.76 19.05 -2.00
N LEU A 73 -2.78 17.79 -2.39
CA LEU A 73 -3.86 17.15 -3.13
C LEU A 73 -4.93 16.66 -2.16
N PRO A 74 -6.20 17.07 -2.26
CA PRO A 74 -7.27 16.53 -1.43
C PRO A 74 -7.41 15.01 -1.65
N LEU A 75 -7.32 14.22 -0.57
CA LEU A 75 -7.39 12.76 -0.65
C LEU A 75 -8.81 12.26 -0.96
N ASP A 76 -9.83 13.03 -0.59
CA ASP A 76 -11.24 12.72 -0.89
C ASP A 76 -11.63 12.94 -2.36
N GLY A 77 -10.77 13.58 -3.14
CA GLY A 77 -11.00 13.93 -4.55
C GLY A 77 -11.18 12.73 -5.48
N THR A 78 -10.79 11.52 -5.06
CA THR A 78 -10.92 10.26 -5.83
C THR A 78 -12.02 9.33 -5.31
N GLY A 79 -12.93 9.84 -4.48
CA GLY A 79 -14.10 9.10 -3.99
C GLY A 79 -13.95 8.52 -2.58
N HIS A 80 -12.80 8.67 -1.95
CA HIS A 80 -12.53 8.23 -0.56
C HIS A 80 -12.96 9.31 0.44
N ARG A 81 -14.27 9.42 0.69
CA ARG A 81 -14.87 10.51 1.47
C ARG A 81 -14.39 10.60 2.92
N GLU A 82 -13.89 9.48 3.48
CA GLU A 82 -13.36 9.44 4.83
C GLU A 82 -11.96 10.08 4.93
N ALA A 83 -11.24 10.19 3.80
CA ALA A 83 -9.90 10.75 3.76
C ALA A 83 -9.96 12.28 3.59
N GLY A 84 -10.29 12.99 4.67
CA GLY A 84 -10.43 14.45 4.67
C GLY A 84 -9.11 15.23 4.67
N GLY A 85 -7.96 14.55 4.78
CA GLY A 85 -6.63 15.14 4.74
C GLY A 85 -6.14 15.41 3.32
N LYS A 86 -4.90 15.88 3.21
CA LYS A 86 -4.24 16.19 1.94
C LYS A 86 -2.97 15.38 1.76
N LEU A 87 -2.64 15.08 0.50
CA LEU A 87 -1.39 14.50 0.10
C LEU A 87 -0.40 15.57 -0.33
N PHE A 88 0.78 15.57 0.26
CA PHE A 88 1.90 16.43 -0.09
C PHE A 88 3.05 15.60 -0.62
N PHE A 89 3.70 16.09 -1.67
CA PHE A 89 4.96 15.55 -2.15
C PHE A 89 6.12 16.41 -1.68
N GLN A 90 7.27 15.78 -1.45
CA GLN A 90 8.50 16.51 -1.21
C GLN A 90 8.96 17.18 -2.53
N THR A 91 8.75 18.48 -2.66
CA THR A 91 9.15 19.25 -3.83
C THR A 91 10.41 20.10 -3.59
N GLN A 92 10.87 20.19 -2.34
CA GLN A 92 12.04 21.00 -1.95
C GLN A 92 13.19 20.11 -1.52
N LEU A 93 14.40 20.52 -1.88
CA LEU A 93 15.62 19.95 -1.33
C LEU A 93 15.67 20.28 0.17
N LEU A 94 15.81 19.26 0.98
CA LEU A 94 15.87 19.43 2.43
C LEU A 94 17.34 19.38 2.88
N ASP A 95 17.90 20.54 3.16
CA ASP A 95 19.26 20.70 3.68
C ASP A 95 19.33 20.40 5.19
N THR A 96 18.75 19.30 5.63
CA THR A 96 18.86 18.91 7.03
C THR A 96 19.91 17.82 7.14
N PRO A 97 21.07 18.12 7.72
CA PRO A 97 22.12 17.13 7.87
C PRO A 97 21.67 16.05 8.84
N LEU A 98 21.63 14.81 8.36
CA LEU A 98 21.52 13.64 9.24
C LEU A 98 22.79 13.49 10.09
N PRO A 99 22.70 12.90 11.29
CA PRO A 99 23.87 12.61 12.11
C PRO A 99 24.95 11.85 11.34
N GLN A 100 26.23 12.17 11.60
CA GLN A 100 27.39 11.66 10.87
C GLN A 100 27.56 10.13 10.89
N GLY A 101 26.72 9.37 11.52
CA GLY A 101 26.75 7.90 11.55
C GLY A 101 25.83 7.21 10.54
N LEU A 102 24.97 7.96 9.85
CA LEU A 102 24.03 7.39 8.88
C LEU A 102 24.56 7.55 7.45
N PRO A 103 24.73 6.44 6.68
CA PRO A 103 25.17 6.53 5.30
C PRO A 103 24.23 7.40 4.47
N GLN A 104 24.79 8.42 3.81
CA GLN A 104 24.02 9.21 2.85
C GLN A 104 23.66 8.34 1.64
N GLY A 105 22.49 8.57 1.06
CA GLY A 105 22.05 7.88 -0.16
C GLY A 105 21.22 6.61 0.05
N LYS A 106 21.05 6.12 1.28
CA LYS A 106 20.06 5.08 1.56
C LYS A 106 18.67 5.70 1.64
N ALA A 107 17.68 5.07 1.00
CA ALA A 107 16.28 5.53 0.98
C ALA A 107 15.73 5.78 2.38
N ASP A 108 15.88 4.82 3.30
CA ASP A 108 15.49 4.98 4.71
C ASP A 108 16.02 6.28 5.34
N ASN A 109 17.31 6.58 5.11
CA ASN A 109 17.95 7.75 5.71
C ASN A 109 17.44 9.05 5.07
N GLN A 110 17.12 9.01 3.79
CA GLN A 110 16.50 10.16 3.11
C GLN A 110 15.09 10.42 3.68
N ILE A 111 14.30 9.38 3.89
CA ILE A 111 12.97 9.50 4.53
C ILE A 111 13.11 10.09 5.94
N LEU A 112 14.08 9.61 6.75
CA LEU A 112 14.36 10.18 8.08
C LEU A 112 14.73 11.66 8.01
N GLY A 113 15.53 12.04 7.00
CA GLY A 113 15.87 13.44 6.74
C GLY A 113 14.64 14.30 6.45
N VAL A 114 13.70 13.78 5.67
CA VAL A 114 12.41 14.44 5.39
C VAL A 114 11.60 14.65 6.67
N VAL A 115 11.47 13.62 7.50
CA VAL A 115 10.74 13.71 8.78
C VAL A 115 11.36 14.76 9.69
N GLN A 116 12.69 14.78 9.81
CA GLN A 116 13.40 15.75 10.63
C GLN A 116 13.25 17.18 10.12
N ALA A 117 13.34 17.37 8.81
CA ALA A 117 13.15 18.69 8.19
C ALA A 117 11.74 19.21 8.38
N LEU A 118 10.72 18.38 8.16
CA LEU A 118 9.32 18.76 8.37
C LEU A 118 9.07 19.15 9.84
N LYS A 119 9.59 18.35 10.79
CA LYS A 119 9.49 18.67 12.21
C LYS A 119 10.11 20.03 12.56
N THR A 120 11.22 20.39 11.91
CA THR A 120 11.90 21.67 12.11
C THR A 120 11.15 22.82 11.46
N GLN A 121 10.60 22.61 10.27
CA GLN A 121 9.88 23.63 9.48
C GLN A 121 8.48 23.90 10.01
N GLN A 122 7.84 22.91 10.63
CA GLN A 122 6.46 22.98 11.13
C GLN A 122 6.39 22.58 12.60
N PRO A 123 7.01 23.34 13.52
CA PRO A 123 7.12 22.97 14.94
C PRO A 123 5.77 22.91 15.67
N GLU A 124 4.73 23.53 15.12
CA GLU A 124 3.35 23.50 15.62
C GLU A 124 2.58 22.24 15.20
N ARG A 125 3.12 21.45 14.27
CA ARG A 125 2.50 20.22 13.80
C ARG A 125 3.25 19.01 14.33
N GLU A 126 2.49 17.99 14.72
CA GLU A 126 3.10 16.69 15.03
C GLU A 126 3.44 15.97 13.73
N VAL A 127 4.73 15.64 13.54
CA VAL A 127 5.23 14.89 12.39
C VAL A 127 5.57 13.48 12.84
N VAL A 128 4.86 12.50 12.31
CA VAL A 128 5.00 11.08 12.66
C VAL A 128 5.40 10.28 11.43
N LEU A 129 6.49 9.52 11.53
CA LEU A 129 6.88 8.52 10.54
C LEU A 129 6.01 7.27 10.72
N VAL A 130 5.41 6.78 9.64
CA VAL A 130 4.72 5.49 9.63
C VAL A 130 5.50 4.51 8.79
N SER A 131 5.92 3.40 9.40
CA SER A 131 6.71 2.37 8.74
C SER A 131 6.43 0.99 9.33
N LYS A 132 6.38 -0.04 8.49
CA LYS A 132 6.35 -1.45 8.93
C LYS A 132 7.73 -1.99 9.33
N ASP A 133 8.81 -1.31 8.92
CA ASP A 133 10.16 -1.71 9.29
C ASP A 133 10.50 -1.27 10.73
N ILE A 134 10.70 -2.25 11.59
CA ILE A 134 11.07 -2.02 12.99
C ILE A 134 12.42 -1.27 13.12
N ASN A 135 13.38 -1.53 12.24
CA ASN A 135 14.68 -0.87 12.28
C ASN A 135 14.55 0.61 11.89
N MET A 136 13.67 0.91 10.92
CA MET A 136 13.36 2.27 10.52
C MET A 136 12.75 3.06 11.69
N ARG A 137 11.79 2.45 12.41
CA ARG A 137 11.18 3.06 13.59
C ARG A 137 12.16 3.24 14.74
N ILE A 138 13.09 2.28 14.96
CA ILE A 138 14.14 2.40 15.97
C ILE A 138 15.09 3.55 15.64
N LYS A 139 15.54 3.65 14.38
CA LYS A 139 16.38 4.76 13.91
C LYS A 139 15.69 6.12 14.12
N ALA A 140 14.42 6.23 13.74
CA ALA A 140 13.63 7.45 13.93
C ALA A 140 13.59 7.87 15.41
N ARG A 141 13.28 6.94 16.30
CA ARG A 141 13.22 7.21 17.75
C ARG A 141 14.57 7.59 18.33
N ALA A 142 15.65 6.96 17.86
CA ALA A 142 17.01 7.32 18.27
C ALA A 142 17.39 8.75 17.86
N LEU A 143 16.76 9.27 16.79
CA LEU A 143 16.90 10.67 16.35
C LEU A 143 15.90 11.62 17.03
N GLY A 144 15.11 11.15 17.99
CA GLY A 144 14.06 11.95 18.65
C GLY A 144 12.86 12.25 17.76
N LEU A 145 12.64 11.43 16.72
CA LEU A 145 11.49 11.52 15.83
C LEU A 145 10.37 10.59 16.28
N ALA A 146 9.12 11.03 16.19
CA ALA A 146 7.97 10.17 16.41
C ALA A 146 7.86 9.14 15.26
N ALA A 147 7.63 7.88 15.63
CA ALA A 147 7.49 6.81 14.65
C ALA A 147 6.53 5.73 15.13
N GLU A 148 5.63 5.32 14.24
CA GLU A 148 4.58 4.35 14.50
C GLU A 148 4.60 3.18 13.49
N ASP A 149 4.07 2.05 13.93
CA ASP A 149 3.82 0.90 13.09
C ASP A 149 2.50 1.09 12.33
N TYR A 150 2.49 0.75 11.05
CA TYR A 150 1.26 0.65 10.29
C TYR A 150 0.52 -0.65 10.66
N ARG A 151 -0.52 -0.53 11.49
CA ARG A 151 -1.23 -1.66 12.09
C ARG A 151 -2.51 -2.06 11.37
N ASN A 152 -2.79 -1.46 10.23
CA ASN A 152 -3.95 -1.88 9.47
C ASN A 152 -3.67 -3.26 8.87
N ASP A 153 -3.85 -4.27 9.68
CA ASP A 153 -3.91 -5.63 9.17
C ASP A 153 -5.07 -5.68 8.18
N LYS A 154 -4.82 -6.25 7.02
CA LYS A 154 -5.84 -6.51 6.02
C LYS A 154 -6.92 -7.40 6.67
N THR A 155 -7.82 -6.79 7.43
CA THR A 155 -9.10 -7.43 7.68
C THR A 155 -9.75 -7.51 6.31
N LEU A 156 -9.99 -8.74 5.86
CA LEU A 156 -10.84 -8.98 4.71
C LEU A 156 -12.17 -8.32 5.05
N GLU A 157 -12.38 -7.09 4.54
CA GLU A 157 -13.64 -6.35 4.73
C GLU A 157 -14.81 -7.10 4.07
N ASP A 158 -14.51 -8.13 3.31
CA ASP A 158 -15.44 -9.00 2.66
C ASP A 158 -15.29 -10.42 3.26
N SER A 159 -16.04 -10.69 4.31
CA SER A 159 -16.14 -12.04 4.87
C SER A 159 -16.65 -13.06 3.83
N ASP A 160 -17.27 -12.57 2.76
CA ASP A 160 -17.75 -13.36 1.63
C ASP A 160 -16.57 -13.87 0.75
N LEU A 161 -15.38 -13.24 0.85
CA LEU A 161 -14.15 -13.71 0.21
C LEU A 161 -13.36 -14.71 1.06
N LEU A 162 -13.75 -14.92 2.30
CA LEU A 162 -13.19 -16.00 3.11
C LEU A 162 -13.72 -17.33 2.57
N TYR A 163 -12.87 -18.00 1.80
CA TYR A 163 -13.13 -19.36 1.36
C TYR A 163 -13.25 -20.25 2.60
N THR A 164 -14.45 -20.70 2.91
CA THR A 164 -14.74 -21.54 4.07
C THR A 164 -14.17 -22.95 3.94
N GLY A 165 -13.55 -23.28 2.79
CA GLY A 165 -13.10 -24.62 2.46
C GLY A 165 -14.25 -25.56 2.05
N VAL A 166 -15.49 -25.09 2.09
CA VAL A 166 -16.67 -25.84 1.73
C VAL A 166 -17.55 -25.04 0.76
N GLN A 167 -17.79 -25.61 -0.40
CA GLN A 167 -18.73 -25.07 -1.38
C GLN A 167 -19.89 -26.04 -1.54
N ALA A 168 -21.09 -25.56 -1.27
CA ALA A 168 -22.31 -26.35 -1.56
C ALA A 168 -22.55 -26.38 -3.08
N LEU A 169 -22.61 -27.56 -3.64
CA LEU A 169 -22.94 -27.78 -5.04
C LEU A 169 -24.45 -27.98 -5.20
N PRO A 170 -25.06 -27.56 -6.35
CA PRO A 170 -26.45 -27.85 -6.64
C PRO A 170 -26.73 -29.36 -6.60
N ALA A 171 -27.92 -29.76 -6.17
CA ALA A 171 -28.28 -31.18 -5.99
C ALA A 171 -28.11 -32.02 -7.30
N ASP A 172 -28.28 -31.38 -8.44
CA ASP A 172 -28.16 -31.99 -9.76
C ASP A 172 -26.73 -31.88 -10.38
N PHE A 173 -25.76 -31.39 -9.60
CA PHE A 173 -24.40 -31.13 -10.07
C PHE A 173 -23.75 -32.38 -10.70
N TRP A 174 -23.85 -33.50 -10.02
CA TRP A 174 -23.23 -34.75 -10.47
C TRP A 174 -23.90 -35.34 -11.71
N GLU A 175 -25.20 -35.14 -11.86
CA GLU A 175 -25.93 -35.57 -13.06
C GLU A 175 -25.46 -34.79 -14.30
N ARG A 176 -25.18 -33.49 -14.11
CA ARG A 176 -24.72 -32.60 -15.18
C ARG A 176 -23.26 -32.75 -15.52
N HIS A 177 -22.40 -32.99 -14.53
CA HIS A 177 -20.94 -32.86 -14.68
C HIS A 177 -20.17 -34.17 -14.38
N GLY A 178 -20.77 -35.18 -13.83
CA GLY A 178 -20.11 -36.41 -13.42
C GLY A 178 -19.44 -37.18 -14.58
N LYS A 179 -19.86 -36.94 -15.82
CA LYS A 179 -19.27 -37.58 -17.03
C LYS A 179 -17.93 -36.94 -17.47
N THR A 180 -17.58 -35.78 -16.96
CA THR A 180 -16.40 -35.01 -17.32
C THR A 180 -15.40 -34.94 -16.16
N MET A 181 -15.52 -35.87 -15.19
CA MET A 181 -14.67 -35.92 -14.03
C MET A 181 -13.44 -36.81 -14.27
N GLU A 182 -12.26 -36.28 -14.00
CA GLU A 182 -11.00 -36.98 -13.93
C GLU A 182 -10.57 -37.09 -12.46
N SER A 183 -9.94 -38.19 -12.07
CA SER A 183 -9.38 -38.32 -10.72
C SER A 183 -7.96 -38.89 -10.75
N TRP A 184 -7.12 -38.43 -9.81
CA TRP A 184 -5.77 -38.97 -9.62
C TRP A 184 -5.38 -38.94 -8.14
N GLN A 185 -4.37 -39.70 -7.79
CA GLN A 185 -3.81 -39.72 -6.45
C GLN A 185 -2.44 -39.05 -6.41
N GLN A 186 -2.20 -38.21 -5.45
CA GLN A 186 -0.93 -37.57 -5.21
C GLN A 186 -0.73 -37.31 -3.71
N GLY A 187 0.42 -37.73 -3.16
CA GLY A 187 0.76 -37.49 -1.75
C GLY A 187 -0.23 -38.08 -0.72
N GLY A 188 -0.92 -39.20 -1.08
CA GLY A 188 -1.91 -39.82 -0.20
C GLY A 188 -3.31 -39.20 -0.22
N ALA A 189 -3.52 -38.15 -1.00
CA ALA A 189 -4.81 -37.51 -1.25
C ALA A 189 -5.34 -37.85 -2.65
N THR A 190 -6.66 -37.94 -2.79
CA THR A 190 -7.33 -38.11 -4.08
C THR A 190 -7.85 -36.76 -4.54
N PHE A 191 -7.47 -36.39 -5.75
CA PHE A 191 -7.89 -35.14 -6.41
C PHE A 191 -8.88 -35.45 -7.52
N TYR A 192 -9.84 -34.56 -7.72
CA TYR A 192 -10.83 -34.64 -8.76
C TYR A 192 -10.78 -33.36 -9.61
N ARG A 193 -10.83 -33.52 -10.94
CA ARG A 193 -10.97 -32.41 -11.88
C ARG A 193 -12.29 -32.57 -12.61
N ILE A 194 -13.12 -31.53 -12.57
CA ILE A 194 -14.39 -31.49 -13.27
C ILE A 194 -14.30 -30.35 -14.27
N THR A 195 -14.58 -30.65 -15.56
CA THR A 195 -14.55 -29.67 -16.64
C THR A 195 -15.91 -29.65 -17.35
N GLY A 196 -16.35 -28.47 -17.75
CA GLY A 196 -17.61 -28.32 -18.49
C GLY A 196 -17.89 -26.88 -18.88
N PRO A 197 -18.81 -26.64 -19.83
CA PRO A 197 -19.09 -25.30 -20.33
C PRO A 197 -19.64 -24.33 -19.27
N SER A 198 -20.25 -24.85 -18.21
CA SER A 198 -20.78 -24.07 -17.09
C SER A 198 -19.88 -24.05 -15.84
N VAL A 199 -18.75 -24.75 -15.86
CA VAL A 199 -17.79 -24.83 -14.77
C VAL A 199 -16.41 -24.60 -15.36
N PRO A 200 -15.76 -23.45 -15.12
CA PRO A 200 -14.51 -23.10 -15.75
C PRO A 200 -13.38 -24.08 -15.43
N THR A 201 -13.26 -24.59 -14.28
CA THR A 201 -12.50 -25.78 -13.82
C THR A 201 -12.63 -25.82 -12.29
N LEU A 202 -13.19 -26.88 -11.74
CA LEU A 202 -13.20 -27.12 -10.31
C LEU A 202 -12.16 -28.20 -10.01
N MET A 203 -11.22 -27.91 -9.11
CA MET A 203 -10.28 -28.88 -8.54
C MET A 203 -10.64 -29.07 -7.06
N VAL A 204 -10.86 -30.33 -6.67
CA VAL A 204 -11.23 -30.71 -5.30
C VAL A 204 -10.24 -31.71 -4.77
#